data_ccb2870d910aebcbd9b93695bb7c933e
#
_entry.id   ccb2870d910aebcbd9b93695bb7c933e
#
_cell.length_a   1.000
_cell.length_b   1.000
_cell.length_c   1.000
_cell.angle_alpha   90.00
_cell.angle_beta   90.00
_cell.angle_gamma   90.00
#
_symmetry.space_group_name_H-M   'P 1'
#
loop_
_entity.id
_entity.type
_entity.pdbx_description
1 polymer ?
#
loop_
_entity_poly.entity_id
_entity_poly.type
_entity_poly.pdbx_seq_one_letter_code
_entity_poly.pdbx_strand_id
1 'polypeptide(L)'
;MCGIVGAVAERNVVPILMEGLRRLEYRGYDSAGIAVVGASRSLTRLRTVGKVYVLQEALDQSPPFGTLGIAHTRWATHGVPSERNAHPHISKDGLAIVHNGIIENHGELRTELAASGYEFTSETDTEVVAHRIHHHLERVGDLFKAVRATVAELEGAYALAVVSESDPDRIILARSGCPVVIGLGVDENFIASDVAALLPVTRRFVFLEEGDVAEVRRTSVRVIDRDGNSIARPVRESDLSADAAEKGPYRHFMLKEIHEQPDAVASTLEERVANGRLLEAAFGPAAANAFKRVEHVHIAACGTSYHAGVVARYFIEQICKIPCTVEIASEYRYRNPLVPRQSLFVTISQSGETADTLAALRLAKQSGYLATLAICNAPESSLVRESDLVLLTRAGPEIGVASTKAFTTQLAALGLLVVALAKQQAADAERERGLVSRLIELPGLIERSLELDPVIHKLAERFADKHHALFLGRGALYPIALEGALKLKEISYIHAEGYPAGELKHGPLALVDADMPVITVMPNNDLLEKLKSNLMEVRARGGELIVFADPQAGMEDGDGVTVITMPRHATYFQAPVVYTVPLQLLAYHVAILKGTDVDQPRNLAKSVTVE
;
A
#
# COMPACT_ATOMS: atom_id res chain seq x y z
N MET A 1 3.59 9.35 0.03
CA MET A 1 2.76 9.61 1.21
C MET A 1 3.59 10.15 2.35
N CYS A 2 2.99 10.94 3.24
CA CYS A 2 3.70 11.54 4.38
C CYS A 2 3.58 10.69 5.64
N GLY A 3 4.48 10.88 6.61
CA GLY A 3 4.43 10.27 7.92
C GLY A 3 4.34 11.32 9.02
N ILE A 4 3.39 11.18 9.94
CA ILE A 4 3.24 12.03 11.13
C ILE A 4 3.63 11.23 12.36
N VAL A 5 4.40 11.86 13.26
CA VAL A 5 4.67 11.37 14.61
C VAL A 5 4.56 12.54 15.58
N GLY A 6 4.02 12.32 16.76
CA GLY A 6 4.03 13.32 17.83
C GLY A 6 4.05 12.66 19.20
N ALA A 7 4.48 13.40 20.21
CA ALA A 7 4.57 12.91 21.57
C ALA A 7 4.38 14.05 22.58
N VAL A 8 3.72 13.73 23.70
CA VAL A 8 3.61 14.56 24.91
C VAL A 8 3.98 13.69 26.11
N ALA A 9 5.08 14.03 26.78
CA ALA A 9 5.71 13.21 27.83
C ALA A 9 6.38 14.08 28.90
N GLU A 10 6.93 13.48 29.95
CA GLU A 10 7.84 14.16 30.89
C GLU A 10 9.31 14.09 30.43
N ARG A 11 9.63 13.10 29.62
CA ARG A 11 10.97 12.90 29.06
C ARG A 11 11.16 13.63 27.73
N ASN A 12 12.42 13.72 27.28
CA ASN A 12 12.71 14.24 25.95
C ASN A 12 12.03 13.41 24.86
N VAL A 13 11.17 14.04 24.06
CA VAL A 13 10.40 13.38 22.99
C VAL A 13 11.20 13.20 21.69
N VAL A 14 12.31 13.90 21.52
CA VAL A 14 13.09 13.88 20.26
C VAL A 14 13.48 12.45 19.82
N PRO A 15 14.00 11.58 20.72
CA PRO A 15 14.32 10.19 20.33
C PRO A 15 13.12 9.40 19.86
N ILE A 16 11.94 9.63 20.47
CA ILE A 16 10.68 8.97 20.10
C ILE A 16 10.23 9.43 18.71
N LEU A 17 10.27 10.74 18.47
CA LEU A 17 9.91 11.33 17.18
C LEU A 17 10.82 10.80 16.06
N MET A 18 12.13 10.76 16.30
CA MET A 18 13.09 10.29 15.29
C MET A 18 12.96 8.80 15.00
N GLU A 19 12.74 7.96 16.02
CA GLU A 19 12.50 6.54 15.80
C GLU A 19 11.19 6.30 15.03
N GLY A 20 10.14 7.02 15.38
CA GLY A 20 8.88 6.98 14.65
C GLY A 20 9.02 7.42 13.18
N LEU A 21 9.79 8.49 12.91
CA LEU A 21 10.06 8.93 11.53
C LEU A 21 10.84 7.87 10.74
N ARG A 22 11.87 7.21 11.33
CA ARG A 22 12.61 6.14 10.66
C ARG A 22 11.68 5.00 10.24
N ARG A 23 10.73 4.65 11.11
CA ARG A 23 9.72 3.61 10.83
C ARG A 23 8.68 4.02 9.79
N LEU A 24 8.51 5.33 9.54
CA LEU A 24 7.60 5.88 8.54
C LEU A 24 8.31 6.34 7.26
N GLU A 25 9.63 6.26 7.17
CA GLU A 25 10.41 6.77 6.04
C GLU A 25 9.98 6.14 4.70
N TYR A 26 9.55 4.87 4.71
CA TYR A 26 9.02 4.20 3.52
C TYR A 26 7.77 4.87 2.95
N ARG A 27 7.10 5.73 3.73
CA ARG A 27 5.92 6.50 3.29
C ARG A 27 6.27 7.81 2.60
N GLY A 28 7.39 8.45 2.96
CA GLY A 28 7.82 9.72 2.38
C GLY A 28 9.28 10.02 2.77
N TYR A 29 10.07 10.47 1.83
CA TYR A 29 11.52 10.65 1.99
C TYR A 29 12.08 11.85 1.21
N ASP A 30 11.21 12.76 0.75
CA ASP A 30 11.61 13.98 0.04
C ASP A 30 12.19 15.03 0.98
N SER A 31 11.63 15.10 2.17
CA SER A 31 12.10 15.95 3.26
C SER A 31 11.60 15.44 4.60
N ALA A 32 12.29 15.81 5.67
CA ALA A 32 11.88 15.49 7.04
C ALA A 32 12.04 16.72 7.95
N GLY A 33 11.29 16.74 9.04
CA GLY A 33 11.47 17.80 10.03
C GLY A 33 10.71 17.56 11.32
N ILE A 34 11.06 18.37 12.31
CA ILE A 34 10.58 18.27 13.69
C ILE A 34 10.33 19.66 14.25
N ALA A 35 9.31 19.80 15.08
CA ALA A 35 9.08 20.94 15.95
C ALA A 35 8.90 20.45 17.38
N VAL A 36 9.65 21.01 18.31
CA VAL A 36 9.69 20.60 19.71
C VAL A 36 9.53 21.81 20.61
N VAL A 37 8.65 21.70 21.61
CA VAL A 37 8.48 22.74 22.63
C VAL A 37 9.34 22.37 23.85
N GLY A 38 10.28 23.24 24.17
CA GLY A 38 11.20 23.08 25.28
C GLY A 38 10.63 23.58 26.62
N ALA A 39 11.38 23.37 27.70
CA ALA A 39 11.02 23.81 29.05
C ALA A 39 10.82 25.34 29.17
N SER A 40 11.49 26.13 28.33
CA SER A 40 11.31 27.59 28.22
C SER A 40 10.02 27.98 27.48
N ARG A 41 9.19 27.01 27.09
CA ARG A 41 8.02 27.18 26.22
C ARG A 41 8.34 27.76 24.84
N SER A 42 9.59 27.68 24.40
CA SER A 42 10.00 28.08 23.05
C SER A 42 9.95 26.91 22.10
N LEU A 43 9.45 27.15 20.88
CA LEU A 43 9.39 26.18 19.82
C LEU A 43 10.71 26.16 19.04
N THR A 44 11.36 25.01 18.98
CA THR A 44 12.51 24.77 18.12
C THR A 44 12.06 23.95 16.93
N ARG A 45 12.30 24.46 15.71
CA ARG A 45 12.00 23.77 14.46
C ARG A 45 13.28 23.47 13.70
N LEU A 46 13.42 22.22 13.22
CA LEU A 46 14.46 21.81 12.28
C LEU A 46 13.85 21.07 11.11
N ARG A 47 14.30 21.38 9.89
CA ARG A 47 13.81 20.78 8.65
C ARG A 47 14.99 20.50 7.72
N THR A 48 14.93 19.40 6.98
CA THR A 48 15.96 19.01 6.00
C THR A 48 15.31 18.46 4.74
N VAL A 49 16.01 18.61 3.61
CA VAL A 49 15.65 17.93 2.36
C VAL A 49 16.30 16.55 2.36
N GLY A 50 15.59 15.52 1.92
CA GLY A 50 16.06 14.14 1.84
C GLY A 50 15.55 13.26 2.99
N LYS A 51 16.21 12.13 3.15
CA LYS A 51 15.83 11.06 4.08
C LYS A 51 16.02 11.45 5.56
N VAL A 52 15.38 10.71 6.46
CA VAL A 52 15.39 10.95 7.92
C VAL A 52 16.80 10.98 8.52
N TYR A 53 17.76 10.25 7.94
CA TYR A 53 19.14 10.28 8.43
C TYR A 53 19.79 11.68 8.31
N VAL A 54 19.42 12.48 7.28
CA VAL A 54 19.91 13.86 7.11
C VAL A 54 19.39 14.75 8.25
N LEU A 55 18.14 14.56 8.65
CA LEU A 55 17.56 15.24 9.82
C LEU A 55 18.30 14.81 11.11
N GLN A 56 18.64 13.52 11.24
CA GLN A 56 19.39 13.03 12.40
C GLN A 56 20.78 13.69 12.48
N GLU A 57 21.53 13.76 11.38
CA GLU A 57 22.84 14.43 11.34
C GLU A 57 22.75 15.91 11.75
N ALA A 58 21.70 16.60 11.33
CA ALA A 58 21.47 17.97 11.72
C ALA A 58 21.11 18.13 13.21
N LEU A 59 20.31 17.20 13.76
CA LEU A 59 19.96 17.16 15.19
C LEU A 59 21.17 16.83 16.08
N ASP A 60 22.07 15.98 15.62
CA ASP A 60 23.28 15.59 16.38
C ASP A 60 24.23 16.78 16.58
N GLN A 61 24.19 17.78 15.69
CA GLN A 61 24.96 19.02 15.84
C GLN A 61 24.38 19.98 16.90
N SER A 62 23.06 19.99 17.08
CA SER A 62 22.37 20.86 18.04
C SER A 62 21.08 20.17 18.52
N PRO A 63 21.20 19.20 19.45
CA PRO A 63 20.08 18.40 19.88
C PRO A 63 19.08 19.24 20.70
N PRO A 64 17.85 19.44 20.22
CA PRO A 64 16.82 20.10 21.02
C PRO A 64 16.33 19.19 22.14
N PHE A 65 15.90 19.79 23.23
CA PHE A 65 15.25 19.10 24.31
C PHE A 65 13.83 19.64 24.48
N GLY A 66 12.85 18.76 24.56
CA GLY A 66 11.46 19.14 24.83
C GLY A 66 10.60 17.96 25.20
N THR A 67 9.46 18.29 25.83
CA THR A 67 8.51 17.31 26.35
C THR A 67 7.23 17.22 25.50
N LEU A 68 7.08 18.11 24.53
CA LEU A 68 6.04 18.13 23.52
C LEU A 68 6.68 18.31 22.14
N GLY A 69 6.25 17.54 21.15
CA GLY A 69 6.74 17.73 19.79
C GLY A 69 5.94 16.99 18.74
N ILE A 70 6.09 17.45 17.51
CA ILE A 70 5.55 16.85 16.28
C ILE A 70 6.66 16.73 15.25
N ALA A 71 6.59 15.69 14.44
CA ALA A 71 7.57 15.39 13.41
C ALA A 71 6.89 14.83 12.15
N HIS A 72 7.58 14.98 11.02
CA HIS A 72 7.00 14.65 9.73
C HIS A 72 8.05 14.16 8.73
N THR A 73 7.69 13.14 7.93
CA THR A 73 8.35 12.80 6.67
C THR A 73 7.43 13.16 5.53
N ARG A 74 7.95 13.90 4.54
CA ARG A 74 7.15 14.46 3.45
C ARG A 74 7.30 13.68 2.16
N TRP A 75 6.16 13.48 1.51
CA TRP A 75 6.02 13.20 0.10
C TRP A 75 5.39 14.44 -0.56
N ALA A 76 6.12 15.09 -1.46
CA ALA A 76 5.72 16.38 -2.00
C ALA A 76 4.49 16.25 -2.91
N THR A 77 3.41 16.95 -2.56
CA THR A 77 2.20 17.14 -3.38
C THR A 77 2.13 18.58 -3.91
N HIS A 78 2.39 19.57 -3.06
CA HIS A 78 2.41 21.00 -3.38
C HIS A 78 3.78 21.60 -3.07
N GLY A 79 4.41 22.24 -4.06
CA GLY A 79 5.74 22.82 -3.97
C GLY A 79 6.88 21.78 -4.02
N VAL A 80 7.97 22.13 -4.69
CA VAL A 80 9.15 21.27 -4.86
C VAL A 80 9.77 20.86 -3.53
N PRO A 81 10.46 19.69 -3.45
CA PRO A 81 11.25 19.33 -2.28
C PRO A 81 12.29 20.42 -1.97
N SER A 82 12.07 21.13 -0.89
CA SER A 82 12.95 22.20 -0.39
C SER A 82 12.72 22.37 1.11
N GLU A 83 13.68 22.95 1.82
CA GLU A 83 13.57 23.18 3.25
C GLU A 83 12.35 24.07 3.58
N ARG A 84 12.08 25.11 2.77
CA ARG A 84 10.93 26.00 2.98
C ARG A 84 9.58 25.28 2.86
N ASN A 85 9.50 24.25 2.04
CA ASN A 85 8.31 23.46 1.80
C ASN A 85 8.23 22.20 2.70
N ALA A 86 9.28 21.89 3.48
CA ALA A 86 9.29 20.80 4.43
C ALA A 86 8.44 21.14 5.68
N HIS A 87 7.77 20.14 6.24
CA HIS A 87 7.06 20.26 7.50
C HIS A 87 8.01 20.10 8.71
N PRO A 88 7.65 20.63 9.88
CA PRO A 88 6.46 21.40 10.25
C PRO A 88 6.45 22.83 9.70
N HIS A 89 5.26 23.36 9.36
CA HIS A 89 5.04 24.75 9.10
C HIS A 89 4.70 25.50 10.40
N ILE A 90 5.13 26.76 10.47
CA ILE A 90 4.89 27.63 11.63
C ILE A 90 4.11 28.85 11.20
N SER A 91 3.09 29.23 11.98
CA SER A 91 2.43 30.52 11.94
C SER A 91 2.98 31.45 13.02
N LYS A 92 2.35 32.62 13.20
CA LYS A 92 2.70 33.56 14.28
C LYS A 92 2.57 32.89 15.65
N ASP A 93 3.19 33.47 16.67
CA ASP A 93 3.12 33.06 18.08
C ASP A 93 3.46 31.59 18.33
N GLY A 94 4.44 31.02 17.58
CA GLY A 94 4.94 29.67 17.78
C GLY A 94 3.90 28.55 17.60
N LEU A 95 2.90 28.73 16.74
CA LEU A 95 1.97 27.69 16.35
C LEU A 95 2.57 26.85 15.21
N ALA A 96 2.80 25.56 15.46
CA ALA A 96 3.37 24.62 14.49
C ALA A 96 2.37 23.53 14.10
N ILE A 97 2.42 23.13 12.82
CA ILE A 97 1.55 22.11 12.26
C ILE A 97 2.32 21.14 11.37
N VAL A 98 1.90 19.87 11.39
CA VAL A 98 2.20 18.87 10.37
C VAL A 98 0.90 18.35 9.77
N HIS A 99 0.95 17.98 8.48
CA HIS A 99 -0.22 17.63 7.69
C HIS A 99 0.10 16.50 6.72
N ASN A 100 -0.73 15.49 6.70
CA ASN A 100 -0.84 14.50 5.64
C ASN A 100 -2.15 14.76 4.89
N GLY A 101 -2.09 14.91 3.57
CA GLY A 101 -3.29 15.15 2.79
C GLY A 101 -3.14 16.23 1.74
N ILE A 102 -4.27 16.70 1.25
CA ILE A 102 -4.41 17.83 0.33
C ILE A 102 -5.61 18.67 0.76
N ILE A 103 -5.40 19.97 0.86
CA ILE A 103 -6.47 20.95 1.09
C ILE A 103 -6.84 21.58 -0.24
N GLU A 104 -8.00 21.23 -0.77
CA GLU A 104 -8.43 21.60 -2.13
C GLU A 104 -8.73 23.10 -2.25
N ASN A 105 -9.36 23.70 -1.24
CA ASN A 105 -9.70 25.13 -1.22
C ASN A 105 -8.57 26.03 -0.69
N HIS A 106 -7.31 25.52 -0.61
CA HIS A 106 -6.17 26.28 -0.06
C HIS A 106 -5.92 27.62 -0.79
N GLY A 107 -6.21 27.70 -2.10
CA GLY A 107 -6.01 28.92 -2.89
C GLY A 107 -6.90 30.07 -2.46
N GLU A 108 -8.17 29.81 -2.17
CA GLU A 108 -9.13 30.80 -1.69
C GLU A 108 -8.74 31.27 -0.28
N LEU A 109 -8.49 30.33 0.63
CA LEU A 109 -8.05 30.62 2.00
C LEU A 109 -6.75 31.41 2.04
N ARG A 110 -5.79 31.12 1.14
CA ARG A 110 -4.53 31.85 1.01
C ARG A 110 -4.78 33.32 0.65
N THR A 111 -5.69 33.56 -0.28
CA THR A 111 -6.05 34.93 -0.72
C THR A 111 -6.67 35.76 0.43
N GLU A 112 -7.58 35.15 1.19
CA GLU A 112 -8.20 35.79 2.36
C GLU A 112 -7.19 36.12 3.47
N LEU A 113 -6.29 35.17 3.77
CA LEU A 113 -5.28 35.33 4.81
C LEU A 113 -4.22 36.37 4.41
N ALA A 114 -3.81 36.42 3.14
CA ALA A 114 -2.91 37.46 2.64
C ALA A 114 -3.54 38.86 2.79
N ALA A 115 -4.84 39.01 2.49
CA ALA A 115 -5.58 40.24 2.73
C ALA A 115 -5.68 40.60 4.22
N SER A 116 -5.59 39.61 5.11
CA SER A 116 -5.57 39.77 6.58
C SER A 116 -4.16 39.99 7.15
N GLY A 117 -3.12 40.15 6.30
CA GLY A 117 -1.76 40.46 6.71
C GLY A 117 -0.93 39.25 7.13
N TYR A 118 -1.24 38.05 6.61
CA TYR A 118 -0.39 36.90 6.72
C TYR A 118 0.59 36.81 5.54
N GLU A 119 1.86 36.59 5.86
CA GLU A 119 2.92 36.41 4.86
C GLU A 119 3.19 34.90 4.68
N PHE A 120 3.26 34.45 3.43
CA PHE A 120 3.51 33.07 3.06
C PHE A 120 4.96 32.86 2.64
N THR A 121 5.63 31.90 3.27
CA THR A 121 7.03 31.57 3.01
C THR A 121 7.20 30.30 2.18
N SER A 122 6.15 29.49 2.08
CA SER A 122 6.13 28.24 1.33
C SER A 122 5.07 28.21 0.23
N GLU A 123 5.17 27.20 -0.60
CA GLU A 123 4.20 26.90 -1.67
C GLU A 123 3.16 25.86 -1.25
N THR A 124 3.18 25.44 0.04
CA THR A 124 2.35 24.35 0.53
C THR A 124 0.95 24.83 0.92
N ASP A 125 -0.02 23.97 0.77
CA ASP A 125 -1.37 24.08 1.32
C ASP A 125 -1.36 24.07 2.86
N THR A 126 -0.41 23.38 3.46
CA THR A 126 -0.26 23.25 4.92
C THR A 126 0.02 24.58 5.62
N GLU A 127 0.84 25.46 5.04
CA GLU A 127 1.09 26.79 5.62
C GLU A 127 -0.19 27.61 5.70
N VAL A 128 -1.10 27.43 4.73
CA VAL A 128 -2.42 28.08 4.75
C VAL A 128 -3.22 27.63 5.98
N VAL A 129 -3.21 26.33 6.27
CA VAL A 129 -3.89 25.78 7.46
C VAL A 129 -3.27 26.32 8.75
N ALA A 130 -1.93 26.41 8.83
CA ALA A 130 -1.25 26.98 9.99
C ALA A 130 -1.73 28.43 10.27
N HIS A 131 -1.77 29.24 9.23
CA HIS A 131 -2.23 30.64 9.34
C HIS A 131 -3.73 30.73 9.64
N ARG A 132 -4.56 29.83 9.08
CA ARG A 132 -6.00 29.82 9.36
C ARG A 132 -6.29 29.44 10.81
N ILE A 133 -5.59 28.46 11.36
CA ILE A 133 -5.71 28.10 12.79
C ILE A 133 -5.29 29.30 13.66
N HIS A 134 -4.18 29.97 13.35
CA HIS A 134 -3.74 31.14 14.09
C HIS A 134 -4.79 32.28 14.03
N HIS A 135 -5.34 32.54 12.85
CA HIS A 135 -6.38 33.56 12.67
C HIS A 135 -7.62 33.30 13.55
N HIS A 136 -8.04 32.04 13.66
CA HIS A 136 -9.11 31.66 14.57
C HIS A 136 -8.66 31.75 16.04
N LEU A 137 -7.41 31.36 16.37
CA LEU A 137 -6.88 31.38 17.73
C LEU A 137 -6.89 32.80 18.33
N GLU A 138 -6.50 33.84 17.56
CA GLU A 138 -6.59 35.24 17.97
C GLU A 138 -8.02 35.65 18.36
N ARG A 139 -9.04 35.03 17.73
CA ARG A 139 -10.45 35.39 17.97
C ARG A 139 -11.09 34.63 19.12
N VAL A 140 -10.73 33.33 19.29
CA VAL A 140 -11.41 32.42 20.23
C VAL A 140 -10.59 32.13 21.49
N GLY A 141 -9.27 32.43 21.50
CA GLY A 141 -8.36 32.29 22.65
C GLY A 141 -8.13 30.86 23.13
N ASP A 142 -8.52 29.82 22.35
CA ASP A 142 -8.34 28.42 22.69
C ASP A 142 -7.97 27.61 21.45
N LEU A 143 -6.84 26.90 21.49
CA LEU A 143 -6.28 26.17 20.37
C LEU A 143 -7.23 25.07 19.85
N PHE A 144 -7.90 24.34 20.73
CA PHE A 144 -8.83 23.29 20.34
C PHE A 144 -10.03 23.85 19.57
N LYS A 145 -10.59 24.98 20.04
CA LYS A 145 -11.68 25.67 19.36
C LYS A 145 -11.23 26.26 18.03
N ALA A 146 -10.01 26.79 17.96
CA ALA A 146 -9.43 27.34 16.74
C ALA A 146 -9.26 26.25 15.66
N VAL A 147 -8.71 25.09 16.02
CA VAL A 147 -8.61 23.94 15.10
C VAL A 147 -10.00 23.49 14.64
N ARG A 148 -10.97 23.37 15.53
CA ARG A 148 -12.35 23.01 15.16
C ARG A 148 -12.99 24.02 14.19
N ALA A 149 -12.79 25.31 14.41
CA ALA A 149 -13.29 26.33 13.51
C ALA A 149 -12.62 26.21 12.13
N THR A 150 -11.32 25.98 12.10
CA THR A 150 -10.57 25.81 10.85
C THR A 150 -11.05 24.60 10.06
N VAL A 151 -11.16 23.41 10.69
CA VAL A 151 -11.53 22.18 9.96
C VAL A 151 -12.95 22.21 9.41
N ALA A 152 -13.83 23.05 9.94
CA ALA A 152 -15.17 23.29 9.40
C ALA A 152 -15.16 24.05 8.05
N GLU A 153 -14.05 24.69 7.70
CA GLU A 153 -13.86 25.47 6.48
C GLU A 153 -12.96 24.76 5.46
N LEU A 154 -12.25 23.68 5.87
CA LEU A 154 -11.35 22.94 4.98
C LEU A 154 -12.13 22.00 4.07
N GLU A 155 -11.77 21.99 2.79
CA GLU A 155 -12.21 21.01 1.80
C GLU A 155 -11.02 20.11 1.43
N GLY A 156 -11.27 18.80 1.31
CA GLY A 156 -10.26 17.81 0.95
C GLY A 156 -9.98 16.76 2.04
N ALA A 157 -8.87 16.05 1.88
CA ALA A 157 -8.46 14.98 2.80
C ALA A 157 -7.26 15.44 3.65
N TYR A 158 -7.34 15.23 4.96
CA TYR A 158 -6.26 15.63 5.87
C TYR A 158 -6.17 14.77 7.14
N ALA A 159 -4.95 14.66 7.66
CA ALA A 159 -4.64 14.39 9.06
C ALA A 159 -3.72 15.51 9.55
N LEU A 160 -4.16 16.25 10.56
CA LEU A 160 -3.44 17.40 11.12
C LEU A 160 -2.95 17.08 12.52
N ALA A 161 -1.73 17.51 12.86
CA ALA A 161 -1.27 17.58 14.24
C ALA A 161 -0.70 18.98 14.51
N VAL A 162 -1.20 19.62 15.55
CA VAL A 162 -0.96 21.03 15.89
C VAL A 162 -0.44 21.16 17.31
N VAL A 163 0.62 21.94 17.49
CA VAL A 163 1.19 22.32 18.79
C VAL A 163 1.41 23.83 18.83
N SER A 164 1.45 24.41 20.04
CA SER A 164 1.68 25.84 20.23
C SER A 164 2.56 26.12 21.44
N GLU A 165 3.43 27.12 21.34
CA GLU A 165 4.20 27.66 22.48
C GLU A 165 3.32 28.20 23.61
N SER A 166 2.19 28.78 23.25
CA SER A 166 1.23 29.33 24.21
C SER A 166 0.47 28.26 25.00
N ASP A 167 0.49 27.00 24.50
CA ASP A 167 -0.24 25.87 25.09
C ASP A 167 0.61 24.57 25.01
N PRO A 168 1.72 24.48 25.77
CA PRO A 168 2.77 23.49 25.60
C PRO A 168 2.43 22.09 26.15
N ASP A 169 1.19 21.87 26.62
CA ASP A 169 0.79 20.66 27.34
C ASP A 169 -0.09 19.73 26.49
N ARG A 170 -0.33 20.05 25.22
CA ARG A 170 -1.23 19.26 24.38
C ARG A 170 -0.88 19.29 22.88
N ILE A 171 -1.27 18.22 22.20
CA ILE A 171 -1.34 18.12 20.75
C ILE A 171 -2.83 18.13 20.36
N ILE A 172 -3.19 18.92 19.36
CA ILE A 172 -4.53 18.86 18.77
C ILE A 172 -4.45 18.12 17.45
N LEU A 173 -5.31 17.13 17.27
CA LEU A 173 -5.46 16.33 16.07
C LEU A 173 -6.77 16.63 15.37
N ALA A 174 -6.77 16.55 14.05
CA ALA A 174 -7.99 16.51 13.27
C ALA A 174 -7.83 15.52 12.10
N ARG A 175 -8.91 14.81 11.77
CA ARG A 175 -8.91 13.80 10.73
C ARG A 175 -10.08 13.95 9.76
N SER A 176 -9.77 13.90 8.46
CA SER A 176 -10.71 13.67 7.36
C SER A 176 -9.96 12.94 6.24
N GLY A 177 -10.38 11.75 5.86
CA GLY A 177 -9.76 10.95 4.80
C GLY A 177 -8.44 10.28 5.17
N CYS A 178 -7.46 11.01 5.72
CA CYS A 178 -6.14 10.48 6.04
C CYS A 178 -6.07 9.83 7.42
N PRO A 179 -5.31 8.70 7.61
CA PRO A 179 -5.24 8.01 8.90
C PRO A 179 -4.39 8.77 9.91
N VAL A 180 -4.85 8.77 11.17
CA VAL A 180 -4.08 9.15 12.35
C VAL A 180 -4.59 8.37 13.56
N VAL A 181 -3.66 7.94 14.41
CA VAL A 181 -3.94 7.17 15.63
C VAL A 181 -3.30 7.83 16.85
N ILE A 182 -3.87 7.60 18.01
CA ILE A 182 -3.33 8.02 19.30
C ILE A 182 -2.80 6.77 20.01
N GLY A 183 -1.53 6.78 20.42
CA GLY A 183 -0.92 5.75 21.23
C GLY A 183 -0.99 6.13 22.71
N LEU A 184 -1.51 5.24 23.55
CA LEU A 184 -1.63 5.46 24.98
C LEU A 184 -0.45 4.85 25.73
N GLY A 185 0.36 5.68 26.38
CA GLY A 185 1.46 5.26 27.25
C GLY A 185 1.10 5.32 28.72
N VAL A 186 2.11 5.25 29.58
CA VAL A 186 2.01 5.46 31.02
C VAL A 186 2.59 6.85 31.32
N ASP A 187 1.74 7.78 31.75
CA ASP A 187 2.07 9.19 31.94
C ASP A 187 2.68 9.88 30.69
N GLU A 188 2.40 9.37 29.52
CA GLU A 188 2.77 9.93 28.24
C GLU A 188 1.81 9.44 27.16
N ASN A 189 1.55 10.24 26.13
CA ASN A 189 0.74 9.86 24.99
C ASN A 189 1.42 10.26 23.68
N PHE A 190 1.08 9.54 22.64
CA PHE A 190 1.71 9.62 21.34
C PHE A 190 0.68 9.76 20.23
N ILE A 191 1.10 10.25 19.10
CA ILE A 191 0.30 10.25 17.89
C ILE A 191 1.12 9.76 16.69
N ALA A 192 0.50 9.08 15.75
CA ALA A 192 1.14 8.76 14.48
C ALA A 192 0.13 8.56 13.36
N SER A 193 0.59 8.65 12.13
CA SER A 193 -0.20 8.28 10.95
C SER A 193 -0.25 6.76 10.72
N ASP A 194 0.57 5.98 11.46
CA ASP A 194 0.58 4.51 11.40
C ASP A 194 1.05 3.95 12.76
N VAL A 195 0.42 2.87 13.21
CA VAL A 195 0.76 2.19 14.47
C VAL A 195 2.22 1.73 14.52
N ALA A 196 2.80 1.35 13.36
CA ALA A 196 4.19 0.87 13.27
C ALA A 196 5.22 1.86 13.84
N ALA A 197 4.95 3.17 13.74
CA ALA A 197 5.80 4.22 14.31
C ALA A 197 5.89 4.18 15.83
N LEU A 198 4.83 3.71 16.50
CA LEU A 198 4.66 3.78 17.93
C LEU A 198 4.82 2.43 18.65
N LEU A 199 4.95 1.32 17.93
CA LEU A 199 5.13 -0.01 18.53
C LEU A 199 6.29 -0.12 19.55
N PRO A 200 7.42 0.64 19.41
CA PRO A 200 8.47 0.65 20.42
C PRO A 200 8.06 1.27 21.76
N VAL A 201 7.04 2.10 21.80
CA VAL A 201 6.64 2.87 22.98
C VAL A 201 5.26 2.48 23.53
N THR A 202 4.37 1.96 22.69
CA THR A 202 3.06 1.47 23.12
C THR A 202 2.44 0.49 22.14
N ARG A 203 1.56 -0.39 22.65
CA ARG A 203 0.71 -1.27 21.86
C ARG A 203 -0.78 -0.94 21.97
N ARG A 204 -1.13 0.09 22.75
CA ARG A 204 -2.51 0.50 23.03
C ARG A 204 -2.87 1.72 22.19
N PHE A 205 -3.86 1.59 21.30
CA PHE A 205 -4.20 2.60 20.32
C PHE A 205 -5.66 3.02 20.39
N VAL A 206 -5.91 4.30 20.13
CA VAL A 206 -7.22 4.88 19.84
C VAL A 206 -7.21 5.35 18.39
N PHE A 207 -8.08 4.77 17.57
CA PHE A 207 -8.23 5.15 16.17
C PHE A 207 -9.29 6.23 16.06
N LEU A 208 -8.92 7.36 15.42
CA LEU A 208 -9.88 8.41 15.11
C LEU A 208 -10.74 8.00 13.91
N GLU A 209 -11.99 8.44 13.89
CA GLU A 209 -12.92 8.29 12.77
C GLU A 209 -13.05 9.57 11.97
N GLU A 210 -13.80 9.52 10.85
CA GLU A 210 -14.00 10.65 9.95
C GLU A 210 -14.63 11.84 10.66
N GLY A 211 -13.95 13.00 10.59
CA GLY A 211 -14.38 14.26 11.20
C GLY A 211 -14.06 14.38 12.67
N ASP A 212 -13.36 13.42 13.27
CA ASP A 212 -12.92 13.53 14.66
C ASP A 212 -11.87 14.63 14.83
N VAL A 213 -12.02 15.39 15.94
CA VAL A 213 -11.00 16.29 16.47
C VAL A 213 -10.65 15.85 17.87
N ALA A 214 -9.36 15.63 18.14
CA ALA A 214 -8.88 15.14 19.43
C ALA A 214 -7.91 16.12 20.10
N GLU A 215 -8.01 16.22 21.43
CA GLU A 215 -7.01 16.82 22.30
C GLU A 215 -6.26 15.70 23.00
N VAL A 216 -4.94 15.67 22.82
CA VAL A 216 -4.05 14.68 23.41
C VAL A 216 -3.13 15.39 24.41
N ARG A 217 -3.31 15.09 25.67
CA ARG A 217 -2.46 15.53 26.79
C ARG A 217 -1.65 14.36 27.30
N ARG A 218 -0.68 14.62 28.14
CA ARG A 218 0.17 13.61 28.75
C ARG A 218 -0.62 12.46 29.42
N THR A 219 -1.68 12.78 30.14
CA THR A 219 -2.46 11.82 30.94
C THR A 219 -3.91 11.66 30.49
N SER A 220 -4.34 12.38 29.46
CA SER A 220 -5.73 12.35 29.04
C SER A 220 -5.88 12.54 27.53
N VAL A 221 -6.92 11.92 26.98
CA VAL A 221 -7.35 12.07 25.59
C VAL A 221 -8.82 12.44 25.56
N ARG A 222 -9.17 13.48 24.82
CA ARG A 222 -10.54 13.90 24.59
C ARG A 222 -10.81 13.90 23.09
N VAL A 223 -11.87 13.26 22.66
CA VAL A 223 -12.29 13.22 21.24
C VAL A 223 -13.66 13.86 21.12
N ILE A 224 -13.84 14.66 20.08
CA ILE A 224 -15.13 15.22 19.65
C ILE A 224 -15.37 14.74 18.22
N ASP A 225 -16.56 14.19 17.96
CA ASP A 225 -16.97 13.76 16.64
C ASP A 225 -17.32 14.94 15.70
N ARG A 226 -17.65 14.63 14.47
CA ARG A 226 -18.05 15.62 13.45
C ARG A 226 -19.29 16.45 13.83
N ASP A 227 -20.16 15.90 14.68
CA ASP A 227 -21.40 16.55 15.13
C ASP A 227 -21.18 17.40 16.40
N GLY A 228 -19.95 17.42 16.94
CA GLY A 228 -19.56 18.21 18.09
C GLY A 228 -19.78 17.52 19.44
N ASN A 229 -20.13 16.23 19.45
CA ASN A 229 -20.35 15.46 20.68
C ASN A 229 -19.02 14.93 21.24
N SER A 230 -18.86 14.99 22.55
CA SER A 230 -17.73 14.32 23.22
C SER A 230 -17.95 12.79 23.20
N ILE A 231 -17.00 12.06 22.64
CA ILE A 231 -17.11 10.62 22.41
C ILE A 231 -15.88 9.88 22.95
N ALA A 232 -16.08 8.67 23.46
CA ALA A 232 -15.02 7.75 23.82
C ALA A 232 -14.81 6.73 22.67
N ARG A 233 -13.69 6.82 21.99
CA ARG A 233 -13.29 5.80 21.01
C ARG A 233 -12.68 4.59 21.72
N PRO A 234 -12.93 3.35 21.23
CA PRO A 234 -12.41 2.14 21.86
C PRO A 234 -10.88 2.10 21.79
N VAL A 235 -10.27 1.65 22.88
CA VAL A 235 -8.84 1.33 22.90
C VAL A 235 -8.66 -0.07 22.31
N ARG A 236 -7.75 -0.22 21.36
CA ARG A 236 -7.36 -1.50 20.76
C ARG A 236 -5.91 -1.80 21.10
N GLU A 237 -5.61 -3.06 21.35
CA GLU A 237 -4.24 -3.53 21.52
C GLU A 237 -3.76 -4.16 20.21
N SER A 238 -2.55 -3.77 19.76
CA SER A 238 -1.97 -4.28 18.53
C SER A 238 -1.13 -5.51 18.81
N ASP A 239 -1.31 -6.56 18.00
CA ASP A 239 -0.53 -7.80 18.04
C ASP A 239 0.76 -7.73 17.21
N LEU A 240 1.01 -6.61 16.51
CA LEU A 240 2.19 -6.41 15.68
C LEU A 240 3.47 -6.39 16.53
N SER A 241 4.52 -7.08 16.06
CA SER A 241 5.85 -7.05 16.67
C SER A 241 6.67 -5.88 16.15
N ALA A 242 7.39 -5.19 17.04
CA ALA A 242 8.32 -4.12 16.67
C ALA A 242 9.49 -4.63 15.80
N ASP A 243 9.92 -5.89 16.02
CA ASP A 243 11.09 -6.50 15.35
C ASP A 243 10.77 -7.02 13.93
N ALA A 244 9.50 -7.15 13.58
CA ALA A 244 9.07 -7.66 12.28
C ALA A 244 9.49 -6.77 11.08
N ALA A 245 9.92 -5.54 11.35
CA ALA A 245 10.36 -4.56 10.35
C ALA A 245 11.89 -4.52 10.13
N GLU A 246 12.65 -5.53 10.60
CA GLU A 246 14.10 -5.57 10.40
C GLU A 246 14.49 -6.30 9.11
N LYS A 247 15.58 -5.86 8.44
CA LYS A 247 16.08 -6.50 7.20
C LYS A 247 16.67 -7.90 7.41
N GLY A 248 17.14 -8.19 8.62
CA GLY A 248 17.87 -9.43 8.89
C GLY A 248 19.14 -9.54 8.02
N PRO A 249 19.45 -10.72 7.48
CA PRO A 249 20.66 -10.94 6.68
C PRO A 249 20.57 -10.39 5.25
N TYR A 250 19.42 -9.87 4.84
CA TYR A 250 19.20 -9.42 3.47
C TYR A 250 19.71 -7.99 3.23
N ARG A 251 20.23 -7.75 2.03
CA ARG A 251 20.72 -6.43 1.63
C ARG A 251 19.59 -5.39 1.53
N HIS A 252 18.41 -5.81 1.07
CA HIS A 252 17.24 -4.97 0.83
C HIS A 252 15.98 -5.61 1.40
N PHE A 253 14.99 -4.79 1.78
CA PHE A 253 13.68 -5.28 2.22
C PHE A 253 12.98 -6.08 1.11
N MET A 254 13.00 -5.59 -0.12
CA MET A 254 12.39 -6.31 -1.23
C MET A 254 12.94 -7.73 -1.39
N LEU A 255 14.25 -7.93 -1.27
CA LEU A 255 14.83 -9.28 -1.35
C LEU A 255 14.35 -10.17 -0.19
N LYS A 256 14.36 -9.64 1.03
CA LYS A 256 13.79 -10.32 2.19
C LYS A 256 12.35 -10.75 1.92
N GLU A 257 11.53 -9.81 1.47
CA GLU A 257 10.10 -10.01 1.23
C GLU A 257 9.82 -11.00 0.09
N ILE A 258 10.69 -11.07 -0.92
CA ILE A 258 10.65 -12.10 -1.95
C ILE A 258 10.91 -13.49 -1.34
N HIS A 259 11.90 -13.62 -0.44
CA HIS A 259 12.24 -14.87 0.22
C HIS A 259 11.25 -15.27 1.34
N GLU A 260 10.51 -14.35 1.91
CA GLU A 260 9.46 -14.60 2.90
C GLU A 260 8.15 -15.14 2.30
N GLN A 261 8.00 -15.16 0.98
CA GLN A 261 6.75 -15.55 0.33
C GLN A 261 6.24 -16.94 0.69
N PRO A 262 7.09 -18.00 0.85
CA PRO A 262 6.61 -19.30 1.28
C PRO A 262 5.89 -19.25 2.63
N ASP A 263 6.52 -18.64 3.63
CA ASP A 263 5.96 -18.48 4.97
C ASP A 263 4.73 -17.56 4.99
N ALA A 264 4.76 -16.47 4.22
CA ALA A 264 3.65 -15.54 4.10
C ALA A 264 2.40 -16.21 3.49
N VAL A 265 2.58 -17.03 2.45
CA VAL A 265 1.48 -17.78 1.84
C VAL A 265 0.99 -18.89 2.80
N ALA A 266 1.90 -19.59 3.49
CA ALA A 266 1.52 -20.56 4.52
C ALA A 266 0.65 -19.91 5.61
N SER A 267 1.06 -18.76 6.13
CA SER A 267 0.30 -17.98 7.13
C SER A 267 -1.05 -17.49 6.60
N THR A 268 -1.13 -17.18 5.28
CA THR A 268 -2.40 -16.85 4.64
C THR A 268 -3.38 -18.02 4.62
N LEU A 269 -2.90 -19.24 4.59
CA LEU A 269 -3.72 -20.46 4.54
C LEU A 269 -4.01 -21.04 5.94
N GLU A 270 -3.16 -20.74 6.92
CA GLU A 270 -3.23 -21.26 8.28
C GLU A 270 -4.58 -20.93 8.96
N GLU A 271 -5.15 -21.89 9.69
CA GLU A 271 -6.46 -21.80 10.36
C GLU A 271 -7.66 -21.55 9.42
N ARG A 272 -7.45 -21.54 8.10
CA ARG A 272 -8.52 -21.30 7.10
C ARG A 272 -8.91 -22.56 6.34
N VAL A 273 -8.03 -23.54 6.36
CA VAL A 273 -8.27 -24.85 5.77
C VAL A 273 -8.03 -25.94 6.80
N ALA A 274 -8.95 -26.88 6.92
CA ALA A 274 -8.84 -28.03 7.82
C ALA A 274 -9.40 -29.28 7.15
N ASN A 275 -8.68 -30.40 7.23
CA ASN A 275 -9.12 -31.69 6.67
C ASN A 275 -9.48 -31.61 5.16
N GLY A 276 -8.72 -30.82 4.40
CA GLY A 276 -8.96 -30.59 2.97
C GLY A 276 -10.21 -29.77 2.65
N ARG A 277 -10.74 -29.00 3.60
CA ARG A 277 -11.91 -28.15 3.44
C ARG A 277 -11.61 -26.73 3.88
N LEU A 278 -12.28 -25.80 3.22
CA LEU A 278 -12.26 -24.38 3.59
C LEU A 278 -13.19 -24.11 4.77
N LEU A 279 -12.72 -23.32 5.73
CA LEU A 279 -13.51 -22.78 6.82
C LEU A 279 -14.08 -21.40 6.40
N GLU A 280 -15.35 -21.35 6.00
CA GLU A 280 -15.98 -20.09 5.51
C GLU A 280 -15.99 -18.98 6.55
N ALA A 281 -15.96 -19.32 7.85
CA ALA A 281 -15.83 -18.35 8.94
C ALA A 281 -14.54 -17.51 8.87
N ALA A 282 -13.54 -17.95 8.09
CA ALA A 282 -12.31 -17.18 7.83
C ALA A 282 -12.58 -15.80 7.16
N PHE A 283 -13.72 -15.64 6.48
CA PHE A 283 -14.15 -14.38 5.87
C PHE A 283 -15.06 -13.54 6.78
N GLY A 284 -15.33 -14.01 7.99
CA GLY A 284 -16.26 -13.40 8.93
C GLY A 284 -17.54 -14.22 9.14
N PRO A 285 -18.28 -13.98 10.23
CA PRO A 285 -19.42 -14.83 10.63
C PRO A 285 -20.60 -14.80 9.64
N ALA A 286 -20.75 -13.72 8.87
CA ALA A 286 -21.82 -13.58 7.89
C ALA A 286 -21.49 -14.19 6.51
N ALA A 287 -20.24 -14.63 6.28
CA ALA A 287 -19.72 -15.01 4.97
C ALA A 287 -20.51 -16.15 4.33
N ALA A 288 -20.79 -17.23 5.07
CA ALA A 288 -21.51 -18.39 4.54
C ALA A 288 -22.92 -18.03 4.01
N ASN A 289 -23.61 -17.12 4.69
CA ASN A 289 -24.94 -16.65 4.24
C ASN A 289 -24.84 -15.69 3.04
N ALA A 290 -23.83 -14.84 3.00
CA ALA A 290 -23.60 -13.93 1.88
C ALA A 290 -23.24 -14.73 0.62
N PHE A 291 -22.25 -15.62 0.69
CA PHE A 291 -21.74 -16.38 -0.46
C PHE A 291 -22.79 -17.29 -1.14
N LYS A 292 -23.77 -17.81 -0.38
CA LYS A 292 -24.89 -18.57 -0.94
C LYS A 292 -25.76 -17.76 -1.92
N ARG A 293 -25.74 -16.46 -1.81
CA ARG A 293 -26.58 -15.55 -2.57
C ARG A 293 -25.84 -14.83 -3.69
N VAL A 294 -24.49 -14.99 -3.77
CA VAL A 294 -23.67 -14.28 -4.76
C VAL A 294 -23.97 -14.79 -6.17
N GLU A 295 -24.44 -13.89 -7.03
CA GLU A 295 -24.67 -14.12 -8.46
C GLU A 295 -23.68 -13.36 -9.34
N HIS A 296 -22.97 -12.39 -8.78
CA HIS A 296 -21.93 -11.60 -9.46
C HIS A 296 -20.86 -11.16 -8.46
N VAL A 297 -19.61 -11.09 -8.90
CA VAL A 297 -18.49 -10.55 -8.13
C VAL A 297 -17.97 -9.29 -8.81
N HIS A 298 -17.81 -8.21 -8.05
CA HIS A 298 -17.20 -6.98 -8.52
C HIS A 298 -15.96 -6.67 -7.68
N ILE A 299 -14.79 -6.64 -8.30
CA ILE A 299 -13.51 -6.37 -7.64
C ILE A 299 -13.03 -4.97 -8.02
N ALA A 300 -12.70 -4.15 -7.02
CA ALA A 300 -12.07 -2.85 -7.22
C ALA A 300 -10.75 -2.75 -6.45
N ALA A 301 -9.67 -2.38 -7.14
CA ALA A 301 -8.34 -2.28 -6.57
C ALA A 301 -7.42 -1.38 -7.42
N CYS A 302 -6.22 -1.08 -6.91
CA CYS A 302 -5.19 -0.31 -7.60
C CYS A 302 -3.92 -1.13 -7.82
N GLY A 303 -3.17 -0.85 -8.90
CA GLY A 303 -1.82 -1.37 -9.16
C GLY A 303 -1.71 -2.89 -9.07
N THR A 304 -0.74 -3.38 -8.30
CA THR A 304 -0.49 -4.79 -8.04
C THR A 304 -1.75 -5.55 -7.57
N SER A 305 -2.54 -4.94 -6.68
CA SER A 305 -3.79 -5.52 -6.19
C SER A 305 -4.87 -5.64 -7.27
N TYR A 306 -4.90 -4.70 -8.24
CA TYR A 306 -5.76 -4.80 -9.41
C TYR A 306 -5.36 -6.01 -10.28
N HIS A 307 -4.06 -6.24 -10.50
CA HIS A 307 -3.58 -7.42 -11.25
C HIS A 307 -4.00 -8.73 -10.57
N ALA A 308 -3.93 -8.80 -9.24
CA ALA A 308 -4.44 -9.97 -8.49
C ALA A 308 -5.95 -10.18 -8.72
N GLY A 309 -6.74 -9.11 -8.71
CA GLY A 309 -8.16 -9.14 -9.04
C GLY A 309 -8.42 -9.66 -10.45
N VAL A 310 -7.64 -9.24 -11.44
CA VAL A 310 -7.75 -9.72 -12.84
C VAL A 310 -7.44 -11.22 -12.93
N VAL A 311 -6.45 -11.74 -12.18
CA VAL A 311 -6.23 -13.19 -12.07
C VAL A 311 -7.46 -13.90 -11.52
N ALA A 312 -8.00 -13.38 -10.42
CA ALA A 312 -9.16 -13.99 -9.76
C ALA A 312 -10.40 -14.07 -10.67
N ARG A 313 -10.62 -13.08 -11.55
CA ARG A 313 -11.73 -13.10 -12.52
C ARG A 313 -11.72 -14.36 -13.35
N TYR A 314 -10.57 -14.76 -13.90
CA TYR A 314 -10.47 -15.99 -14.70
C TYR A 314 -10.92 -17.23 -13.92
N PHE A 315 -10.55 -17.32 -12.65
CA PHE A 315 -10.89 -18.49 -11.83
C PHE A 315 -12.33 -18.43 -11.30
N ILE A 316 -12.84 -17.26 -10.92
CA ILE A 316 -14.24 -17.10 -10.52
C ILE A 316 -15.18 -17.49 -11.67
N GLU A 317 -14.93 -16.99 -12.88
CA GLU A 317 -15.74 -17.32 -14.04
C GLU A 317 -15.58 -18.78 -14.47
N GLN A 318 -14.37 -19.30 -14.52
CA GLN A 318 -14.09 -20.66 -14.97
C GLN A 318 -14.53 -21.72 -13.96
N ILE A 319 -14.25 -21.51 -12.67
CA ILE A 319 -14.47 -22.49 -11.61
C ILE A 319 -15.84 -22.31 -10.98
N CYS A 320 -16.21 -21.09 -10.57
CA CYS A 320 -17.47 -20.83 -9.88
C CYS A 320 -18.65 -20.61 -10.83
N LYS A 321 -18.41 -20.34 -12.11
CA LYS A 321 -19.44 -19.98 -13.10
C LYS A 321 -20.25 -18.73 -12.69
N ILE A 322 -19.60 -17.82 -11.99
CA ILE A 322 -20.16 -16.53 -11.56
C ILE A 322 -19.51 -15.44 -12.41
N PRO A 323 -20.25 -14.53 -13.05
CA PRO A 323 -19.69 -13.38 -13.74
C PRO A 323 -18.85 -12.52 -12.78
N CYS A 324 -17.68 -12.04 -13.25
CA CYS A 324 -16.78 -11.24 -12.44
C CYS A 324 -16.29 -10.00 -13.20
N THR A 325 -16.55 -8.83 -12.64
CA THR A 325 -16.04 -7.55 -13.12
C THR A 325 -14.86 -7.13 -12.27
N VAL A 326 -13.80 -6.60 -12.90
CA VAL A 326 -12.63 -6.06 -12.20
C VAL A 326 -12.35 -4.67 -12.72
N GLU A 327 -12.27 -3.70 -11.84
CA GLU A 327 -12.04 -2.29 -12.19
C GLU A 327 -10.92 -1.67 -11.36
N ILE A 328 -10.25 -0.68 -11.93
CA ILE A 328 -9.33 0.18 -11.21
C ILE A 328 -10.15 1.07 -10.27
N ALA A 329 -9.80 1.13 -9.00
CA ALA A 329 -10.60 1.81 -7.99
C ALA A 329 -10.73 3.33 -8.24
N SER A 330 -9.70 4.00 -8.79
CA SER A 330 -9.75 5.41 -9.17
C SER A 330 -10.80 5.69 -10.25
N GLU A 331 -11.02 4.75 -11.20
CA GLU A 331 -12.02 4.89 -12.24
C GLU A 331 -13.43 4.54 -11.74
N TYR A 332 -13.51 3.49 -10.89
CA TYR A 332 -14.79 3.06 -10.32
C TYR A 332 -15.46 4.17 -9.50
N ARG A 333 -14.69 4.90 -8.67
CA ARG A 333 -15.23 5.90 -7.73
C ARG A 333 -15.94 7.08 -8.40
N TYR A 334 -15.64 7.37 -9.66
CA TYR A 334 -16.18 8.53 -10.39
C TYR A 334 -17.24 8.18 -11.42
N ARG A 335 -17.45 6.91 -11.72
CA ARG A 335 -18.53 6.52 -12.61
C ARG A 335 -19.76 6.09 -11.81
N ASN A 336 -20.95 6.11 -12.42
CA ASN A 336 -22.19 5.54 -11.88
C ASN A 336 -22.31 4.08 -12.32
N PRO A 337 -21.78 3.09 -11.57
CA PRO A 337 -21.80 1.70 -11.99
C PRO A 337 -23.23 1.13 -11.90
N LEU A 338 -23.62 0.36 -12.90
CA LEU A 338 -24.77 -0.52 -12.76
C LEU A 338 -24.38 -1.71 -11.89
N VAL A 339 -25.10 -1.89 -10.79
CA VAL A 339 -24.85 -3.00 -9.86
C VAL A 339 -25.78 -4.17 -10.18
N PRO A 340 -25.26 -5.30 -10.67
CA PRO A 340 -26.06 -6.50 -10.87
C PRO A 340 -26.65 -7.00 -9.55
N ARG A 341 -27.77 -7.71 -9.63
CA ARG A 341 -28.42 -8.24 -8.42
C ARG A 341 -27.48 -9.22 -7.71
N GLN A 342 -27.57 -9.27 -6.38
CA GLN A 342 -26.76 -10.18 -5.54
C GLN A 342 -25.25 -10.09 -5.82
N SER A 343 -24.73 -8.88 -6.06
CA SER A 343 -23.32 -8.65 -6.29
C SER A 343 -22.53 -8.56 -4.99
N LEU A 344 -21.44 -9.31 -4.89
CA LEU A 344 -20.41 -9.15 -3.85
C LEU A 344 -19.39 -8.11 -4.33
N PHE A 345 -19.17 -7.05 -3.55
CA PHE A 345 -18.11 -6.08 -3.81
C PHE A 345 -16.84 -6.47 -3.05
N VAL A 346 -15.74 -6.65 -3.77
CA VAL A 346 -14.45 -7.06 -3.19
C VAL A 346 -13.43 -5.95 -3.38
N THR A 347 -12.80 -5.52 -2.31
CA THR A 347 -11.66 -4.62 -2.33
C THR A 347 -10.38 -5.36 -1.95
N ILE A 348 -9.28 -5.05 -2.63
CA ILE A 348 -7.97 -5.66 -2.38
C ILE A 348 -6.96 -4.55 -2.11
N SER A 349 -6.25 -4.63 -0.97
CA SER A 349 -5.22 -3.65 -0.61
C SER A 349 -4.20 -4.26 0.34
N GLN A 350 -2.93 -3.90 0.16
CA GLN A 350 -1.89 -4.26 1.13
C GLN A 350 -2.04 -3.43 2.41
N SER A 351 -2.12 -2.11 2.30
CA SER A 351 -2.18 -1.18 3.44
C SER A 351 -3.58 -1.00 4.02
N GLY A 352 -4.63 -1.23 3.21
CA GLY A 352 -6.01 -0.91 3.56
C GLY A 352 -6.31 0.58 3.75
N GLU A 353 -5.38 1.46 3.31
CA GLU A 353 -5.49 2.92 3.43
C GLU A 353 -5.36 3.63 2.07
N THR A 354 -5.43 2.90 0.95
CA THR A 354 -5.40 3.48 -0.40
C THR A 354 -6.66 4.31 -0.62
N ALA A 355 -6.49 5.61 -0.88
CA ALA A 355 -7.60 6.57 -0.96
C ALA A 355 -8.68 6.15 -1.96
N ASP A 356 -8.29 5.81 -3.18
CA ASP A 356 -9.23 5.37 -4.21
C ASP A 356 -9.99 4.08 -3.84
N THR A 357 -9.29 3.12 -3.22
CA THR A 357 -9.91 1.86 -2.80
C THR A 357 -10.93 2.08 -1.67
N LEU A 358 -10.62 2.97 -0.72
CA LEU A 358 -11.55 3.37 0.34
C LEU A 358 -12.76 4.12 -0.23
N ALA A 359 -12.54 5.06 -1.15
CA ALA A 359 -13.62 5.78 -1.79
C ALA A 359 -14.52 4.85 -2.60
N ALA A 360 -13.93 3.87 -3.32
CA ALA A 360 -14.68 2.85 -4.04
C ALA A 360 -15.53 1.98 -3.09
N LEU A 361 -14.99 1.57 -1.93
CA LEU A 361 -15.73 0.85 -0.90
C LEU A 361 -16.93 1.67 -0.39
N ARG A 362 -16.69 2.94 -0.05
CA ARG A 362 -17.74 3.83 0.48
C ARG A 362 -18.86 4.06 -0.54
N LEU A 363 -18.50 4.25 -1.82
CA LEU A 363 -19.49 4.31 -2.91
C LEU A 363 -20.27 3.01 -3.03
N ALA A 364 -19.60 1.85 -3.00
CA ALA A 364 -20.26 0.55 -3.11
C ALA A 364 -21.26 0.31 -1.97
N LYS A 365 -20.95 0.71 -0.73
CA LYS A 365 -21.85 0.60 0.43
C LYS A 365 -23.18 1.38 0.23
N GLN A 366 -23.17 2.42 -0.60
CA GLN A 366 -24.34 3.23 -0.94
C GLN A 366 -25.04 2.74 -2.22
N SER A 367 -24.42 1.83 -2.98
CA SER A 367 -24.86 1.43 -4.32
C SER A 367 -25.69 0.13 -4.35
N GLY A 368 -26.01 -0.47 -3.20
CA GLY A 368 -26.92 -1.62 -3.12
C GLY A 368 -26.26 -2.98 -3.38
N TYR A 369 -24.96 -3.12 -3.18
CA TYR A 369 -24.30 -4.44 -3.17
C TYR A 369 -24.82 -5.33 -2.04
N LEU A 370 -24.77 -6.65 -2.25
CA LEU A 370 -25.18 -7.66 -1.28
C LEU A 370 -24.36 -7.59 0.01
N ALA A 371 -23.05 -7.44 -0.14
CA ALA A 371 -22.07 -7.29 0.92
C ALA A 371 -20.76 -6.75 0.34
N THR A 372 -19.91 -6.21 1.20
CA THR A 372 -18.55 -5.80 0.89
C THR A 372 -17.55 -6.75 1.56
N LEU A 373 -16.49 -7.13 0.85
CA LEU A 373 -15.40 -7.97 1.34
C LEU A 373 -14.06 -7.23 1.15
N ALA A 374 -13.30 -7.06 2.22
CA ALA A 374 -11.91 -6.61 2.16
C ALA A 374 -10.94 -7.81 2.18
N ILE A 375 -10.05 -7.89 1.18
CA ILE A 375 -8.84 -8.71 1.23
C ILE A 375 -7.68 -7.77 1.53
N CYS A 376 -7.14 -7.82 2.74
CA CYS A 376 -6.19 -6.81 3.24
C CYS A 376 -5.09 -7.44 4.10
N ASN A 377 -3.91 -6.81 4.12
CA ASN A 377 -2.82 -7.28 4.99
C ASN A 377 -2.80 -6.56 6.35
N ALA A 378 -3.18 -5.28 6.40
CA ALA A 378 -3.19 -4.50 7.63
C ALA A 378 -4.50 -4.69 8.42
N PRO A 379 -4.48 -5.37 9.59
CA PRO A 379 -5.71 -5.78 10.30
C PRO A 379 -6.49 -4.59 10.89
N GLU A 380 -5.82 -3.48 11.17
CA GLU A 380 -6.40 -2.32 11.83
C GLU A 380 -6.71 -1.17 10.87
N SER A 381 -6.62 -1.43 9.56
CA SER A 381 -6.83 -0.42 8.52
C SER A 381 -8.28 0.02 8.38
N SER A 382 -8.48 1.19 7.77
CA SER A 382 -9.80 1.74 7.48
C SER A 382 -10.62 0.79 6.60
N LEU A 383 -10.00 0.19 5.58
CA LEU A 383 -10.65 -0.76 4.68
C LEU A 383 -11.25 -1.96 5.44
N VAL A 384 -10.50 -2.49 6.40
CA VAL A 384 -10.93 -3.62 7.26
C VAL A 384 -12.08 -3.21 8.17
N ARG A 385 -11.97 -2.03 8.79
CA ARG A 385 -13.01 -1.55 9.71
C ARG A 385 -14.34 -1.21 9.02
N GLU A 386 -14.27 -0.76 7.77
CA GLU A 386 -15.45 -0.29 7.03
C GLU A 386 -16.14 -1.41 6.22
N SER A 387 -15.51 -2.58 6.03
CA SER A 387 -16.07 -3.69 5.24
C SER A 387 -16.95 -4.63 6.08
N ASP A 388 -17.95 -5.24 5.44
CA ASP A 388 -18.86 -6.19 6.09
C ASP A 388 -18.20 -7.55 6.35
N LEU A 389 -17.32 -7.98 5.43
CA LEU A 389 -16.55 -9.22 5.47
C LEU A 389 -15.07 -8.89 5.31
N VAL A 390 -14.20 -9.67 5.94
CA VAL A 390 -12.75 -9.43 5.92
C VAL A 390 -12.00 -10.75 5.80
N LEU A 391 -11.01 -10.78 4.89
CA LEU A 391 -9.99 -11.81 4.83
C LEU A 391 -8.62 -11.16 4.91
N LEU A 392 -7.94 -11.33 6.05
CA LEU A 392 -6.57 -10.82 6.22
C LEU A 392 -5.57 -11.73 5.51
N THR A 393 -4.61 -11.19 4.78
CA THR A 393 -3.57 -11.99 4.11
C THR A 393 -2.50 -12.50 5.07
N ARG A 394 -2.32 -11.87 6.23
CA ARG A 394 -1.33 -12.26 7.25
C ARG A 394 0.11 -12.36 6.71
N ALA A 395 0.44 -11.54 5.70
CA ALA A 395 1.77 -11.56 5.09
C ALA A 395 2.87 -10.94 5.98
N GLY A 396 2.51 -10.42 7.14
CA GLY A 396 3.42 -9.60 7.94
C GLY A 396 3.71 -8.24 7.31
N PRO A 397 4.58 -7.41 7.91
CA PRO A 397 4.97 -6.12 7.37
C PRO A 397 5.65 -6.25 6.00
N GLU A 398 5.31 -5.39 5.06
CA GLU A 398 5.96 -5.24 3.77
C GLU A 398 6.42 -3.79 3.63
N ILE A 399 7.74 -3.57 3.64
CA ILE A 399 8.39 -2.26 3.74
C ILE A 399 8.84 -1.76 2.36
N GLY A 400 9.37 -2.64 1.51
CA GLY A 400 9.75 -2.30 0.14
C GLY A 400 8.58 -1.66 -0.60
N VAL A 401 8.82 -0.54 -1.31
CA VAL A 401 7.75 0.20 -2.00
C VAL A 401 7.07 -0.67 -3.05
N ALA A 402 7.86 -1.40 -3.85
CA ALA A 402 7.32 -2.37 -4.81
C ALA A 402 6.80 -3.62 -4.08
N SER A 403 5.51 -3.91 -4.23
CA SER A 403 4.87 -5.06 -3.57
C SER A 403 5.37 -6.40 -4.13
N THR A 404 5.64 -7.34 -3.23
CA THR A 404 6.11 -8.71 -3.54
C THR A 404 5.27 -9.77 -2.83
N LYS A 405 5.53 -10.03 -1.54
CA LYS A 405 4.77 -11.03 -0.76
C LYS A 405 3.29 -10.66 -0.59
N ALA A 406 2.96 -9.37 -0.57
CA ALA A 406 1.57 -8.95 -0.55
C ALA A 406 0.81 -9.43 -1.79
N PHE A 407 1.43 -9.45 -2.97
CA PHE A 407 0.79 -9.94 -4.19
C PHE A 407 0.52 -11.44 -4.15
N THR A 408 1.51 -12.26 -3.82
CA THR A 408 1.34 -13.72 -3.76
C THR A 408 0.36 -14.15 -2.68
N THR A 409 0.35 -13.45 -1.53
CA THR A 409 -0.66 -13.71 -0.49
C THR A 409 -2.06 -13.23 -0.89
N GLN A 410 -2.20 -12.15 -1.66
CA GLN A 410 -3.48 -11.75 -2.26
C GLN A 410 -3.98 -12.81 -3.25
N LEU A 411 -3.10 -13.37 -4.09
CA LEU A 411 -3.47 -14.49 -4.98
C LEU A 411 -3.94 -15.72 -4.20
N ALA A 412 -3.27 -16.08 -3.11
CA ALA A 412 -3.67 -17.18 -2.23
C ALA A 412 -5.03 -16.90 -1.55
N ALA A 413 -5.24 -15.68 -1.05
CA ALA A 413 -6.50 -15.25 -0.44
C ALA A 413 -7.66 -15.25 -1.45
N LEU A 414 -7.42 -14.79 -2.67
CA LEU A 414 -8.39 -14.88 -3.77
C LEU A 414 -8.66 -16.33 -4.17
N GLY A 415 -7.65 -17.20 -4.11
CA GLY A 415 -7.82 -18.64 -4.25
C GLY A 415 -8.78 -19.22 -3.21
N LEU A 416 -8.67 -18.80 -1.94
CA LEU A 416 -9.63 -19.18 -0.89
C LEU A 416 -11.05 -18.67 -1.20
N LEU A 417 -11.18 -17.43 -1.72
CA LEU A 417 -12.49 -16.91 -2.15
C LEU A 417 -13.07 -17.73 -3.29
N VAL A 418 -12.27 -18.14 -4.28
CA VAL A 418 -12.70 -19.03 -5.36
C VAL A 418 -13.21 -20.36 -4.80
N VAL A 419 -12.50 -20.96 -3.83
CA VAL A 419 -12.96 -22.20 -3.17
C VAL A 419 -14.28 -21.98 -2.43
N ALA A 420 -14.40 -20.87 -1.69
CA ALA A 420 -15.64 -20.52 -0.96
C ALA A 420 -16.85 -20.38 -1.88
N LEU A 421 -16.70 -19.66 -2.99
CA LEU A 421 -17.76 -19.45 -3.96
C LEU A 421 -18.10 -20.75 -4.74
N ALA A 422 -17.09 -21.53 -5.15
CA ALA A 422 -17.29 -22.80 -5.85
C ALA A 422 -18.07 -23.80 -5.01
N LYS A 423 -17.81 -23.87 -3.71
CA LYS A 423 -18.52 -24.72 -2.75
C LYS A 423 -20.02 -24.41 -2.70
N GLN A 424 -20.44 -23.16 -2.89
CA GLN A 424 -21.83 -22.77 -2.86
C GLN A 424 -22.58 -23.12 -4.17
N GLN A 425 -21.88 -23.18 -5.30
CA GLN A 425 -22.47 -23.48 -6.61
C GLN A 425 -22.69 -24.98 -6.84
N ALA A 426 -21.81 -25.82 -6.32
CA ALA A 426 -21.91 -27.25 -6.40
C ALA A 426 -21.28 -27.86 -5.13
N ALA A 427 -22.07 -28.52 -4.32
CA ALA A 427 -21.59 -29.20 -3.10
C ALA A 427 -20.76 -30.46 -3.44
N ASP A 428 -19.67 -30.27 -4.19
CA ASP A 428 -18.72 -31.31 -4.58
C ASP A 428 -17.50 -31.29 -3.64
N ALA A 429 -17.52 -32.17 -2.66
CA ALA A 429 -16.47 -32.29 -1.65
C ALA A 429 -15.13 -32.75 -2.24
N GLU A 430 -15.10 -33.47 -3.35
CA GLU A 430 -13.86 -33.89 -4.01
C GLU A 430 -13.22 -32.72 -4.73
N ARG A 431 -14.00 -31.93 -5.41
CA ARG A 431 -13.55 -30.68 -6.05
C ARG A 431 -13.02 -29.69 -5.04
N GLU A 432 -13.71 -29.49 -3.90
CA GLU A 432 -13.23 -28.64 -2.79
C GLU A 432 -11.86 -29.12 -2.29
N ARG A 433 -11.73 -30.43 -1.98
CA ARG A 433 -10.45 -31.02 -1.54
C ARG A 433 -9.34 -30.82 -2.56
N GLY A 434 -9.65 -31.00 -3.85
CA GLY A 434 -8.67 -30.82 -4.92
C GLY A 434 -8.18 -29.37 -5.02
N LEU A 435 -9.05 -28.36 -4.89
CA LEU A 435 -8.68 -26.95 -4.91
C LEU A 435 -7.88 -26.56 -3.65
N VAL A 436 -8.31 -27.03 -2.48
CA VAL A 436 -7.61 -26.78 -1.20
C VAL A 436 -6.22 -27.41 -1.21
N SER A 437 -6.05 -28.65 -1.71
CA SER A 437 -4.73 -29.28 -1.84
C SER A 437 -3.76 -28.43 -2.66
N ARG A 438 -4.23 -27.88 -3.78
CA ARG A 438 -3.42 -27.03 -4.65
C ARG A 438 -2.98 -25.73 -3.96
N LEU A 439 -3.81 -25.16 -3.09
CA LEU A 439 -3.43 -23.99 -2.29
C LEU A 439 -2.37 -24.36 -1.25
N ILE A 440 -2.53 -25.50 -0.56
CA ILE A 440 -1.59 -25.98 0.46
C ILE A 440 -0.20 -26.27 -0.14
N GLU A 441 -0.11 -26.64 -1.41
CA GLU A 441 1.14 -26.90 -2.12
C GLU A 441 1.92 -25.62 -2.51
N LEU A 442 1.27 -24.45 -2.49
CA LEU A 442 1.88 -23.19 -2.96
C LEU A 442 3.18 -22.81 -2.24
N PRO A 443 3.32 -22.91 -0.89
CA PRO A 443 4.58 -22.57 -0.23
C PRO A 443 5.77 -23.34 -0.79
N GLY A 444 5.67 -24.67 -0.92
CA GLY A 444 6.73 -25.49 -1.48
C GLY A 444 6.99 -25.26 -2.98
N LEU A 445 5.99 -24.79 -3.74
CA LEU A 445 6.18 -24.37 -5.13
C LEU A 445 6.95 -23.04 -5.21
N ILE A 446 6.69 -22.13 -4.30
CA ILE A 446 7.40 -20.85 -4.19
C ILE A 446 8.88 -21.11 -3.82
N GLU A 447 9.16 -21.99 -2.82
CA GLU A 447 10.52 -22.38 -2.45
C GLU A 447 11.32 -22.85 -3.67
N ARG A 448 10.74 -23.76 -4.47
CA ARG A 448 11.38 -24.23 -5.70
C ARG A 448 11.54 -23.13 -6.77
N SER A 449 10.65 -22.15 -6.80
CA SER A 449 10.79 -20.99 -7.71
C SER A 449 11.91 -20.05 -7.27
N LEU A 450 12.18 -19.94 -5.97
CA LEU A 450 13.31 -19.18 -5.42
C LEU A 450 14.67 -19.83 -5.73
N GLU A 451 14.72 -21.14 -5.96
CA GLU A 451 15.95 -21.85 -6.41
C GLU A 451 16.45 -21.34 -7.77
N LEU A 452 15.62 -20.65 -8.54
CA LEU A 452 15.99 -20.02 -9.82
C LEU A 452 16.81 -18.72 -9.65
N ASP A 453 16.96 -18.20 -8.43
CA ASP A 453 17.63 -16.92 -8.15
C ASP A 453 19.02 -16.80 -8.82
N PRO A 454 19.95 -17.77 -8.72
CA PRO A 454 21.27 -17.65 -9.37
C PRO A 454 21.21 -17.56 -10.89
N VAL A 455 20.27 -18.26 -11.52
CA VAL A 455 20.08 -18.23 -12.99
C VAL A 455 19.49 -16.89 -13.42
N ILE A 456 18.52 -16.38 -12.67
CA ILE A 456 17.87 -15.10 -12.92
C ILE A 456 18.84 -13.93 -12.69
N HIS A 457 19.70 -14.01 -11.67
CA HIS A 457 20.75 -13.04 -11.43
C HIS A 457 21.66 -12.89 -12.67
N LYS A 458 22.12 -14.02 -13.24
CA LYS A 458 22.90 -13.99 -14.47
C LYS A 458 22.10 -13.47 -15.68
N LEU A 459 20.83 -13.85 -15.78
CA LEU A 459 19.93 -13.35 -16.83
C LEU A 459 19.79 -11.82 -16.80
N ALA A 460 19.76 -11.24 -15.60
CA ALA A 460 19.59 -9.80 -15.40
C ALA A 460 20.71 -8.96 -16.05
N GLU A 461 21.92 -9.52 -16.25
CA GLU A 461 23.05 -8.85 -16.91
C GLU A 461 22.68 -8.37 -18.32
N ARG A 462 21.74 -9.06 -18.99
CA ARG A 462 21.26 -8.69 -20.34
C ARG A 462 20.43 -7.41 -20.38
N PHE A 463 20.02 -6.89 -19.21
CA PHE A 463 19.21 -5.68 -19.08
C PHE A 463 20.04 -4.44 -18.72
N ALA A 464 21.36 -4.57 -18.54
CA ALA A 464 22.21 -3.49 -18.04
C ALA A 464 22.11 -2.21 -18.88
N ASP A 465 22.07 -2.34 -20.20
CA ASP A 465 21.96 -1.26 -21.19
C ASP A 465 20.55 -1.09 -21.79
N LYS A 466 19.58 -1.91 -21.40
CA LYS A 466 18.23 -1.85 -21.95
C LYS A 466 17.39 -0.72 -21.31
N HIS A 467 16.54 -0.11 -22.14
CA HIS A 467 15.63 0.96 -21.76
C HIS A 467 14.16 0.57 -21.89
N HIS A 468 13.88 -0.48 -22.66
CA HIS A 468 12.53 -0.97 -22.92
C HIS A 468 12.47 -2.49 -22.72
N ALA A 469 11.28 -3.00 -22.42
CA ALA A 469 11.01 -4.44 -22.33
C ALA A 469 9.52 -4.72 -22.55
N LEU A 470 9.20 -5.83 -23.22
CA LEU A 470 7.83 -6.32 -23.35
C LEU A 470 7.63 -7.58 -22.52
N PHE A 471 6.47 -7.68 -21.89
CA PHE A 471 6.05 -8.85 -21.13
C PHE A 471 4.81 -9.47 -21.76
N LEU A 472 4.83 -10.77 -21.99
CA LEU A 472 3.75 -11.48 -22.68
C LEU A 472 3.16 -12.58 -21.82
N GLY A 473 1.83 -12.65 -21.81
CA GLY A 473 1.08 -13.72 -21.17
C GLY A 473 -0.24 -13.99 -21.89
N ARG A 474 -0.90 -15.11 -21.54
CA ARG A 474 -2.23 -15.48 -22.03
C ARG A 474 -3.12 -15.95 -20.90
N GLY A 475 -4.44 -15.67 -20.99
CA GLY A 475 -5.40 -16.06 -19.95
C GLY A 475 -5.02 -15.49 -18.58
N ALA A 476 -5.09 -16.30 -17.51
CA ALA A 476 -4.73 -15.87 -16.14
C ALA A 476 -3.26 -15.49 -15.98
N LEU A 477 -2.38 -15.78 -16.94
CA LEU A 477 -0.97 -15.37 -16.93
C LEU A 477 -0.74 -14.00 -17.61
N TYR A 478 -1.72 -13.45 -18.29
CA TYR A 478 -1.63 -12.07 -18.81
C TYR A 478 -1.46 -11.05 -17.66
N PRO A 479 -2.27 -11.07 -16.59
CA PRO A 479 -2.03 -10.16 -15.46
C PRO A 479 -0.70 -10.43 -14.73
N ILE A 480 -0.10 -11.62 -14.83
CA ILE A 480 1.25 -11.89 -14.31
C ILE A 480 2.31 -11.21 -15.19
N ALA A 481 2.13 -11.19 -16.49
CA ALA A 481 2.97 -10.39 -17.38
C ALA A 481 2.86 -8.89 -17.08
N LEU A 482 1.66 -8.38 -16.81
CA LEU A 482 1.46 -6.99 -16.35
C LEU A 482 2.20 -6.72 -15.03
N GLU A 483 2.12 -7.64 -14.07
CA GLU A 483 2.80 -7.50 -12.77
C GLU A 483 4.32 -7.53 -12.91
N GLY A 484 4.88 -8.43 -13.75
CA GLY A 484 6.31 -8.46 -14.05
C GLY A 484 6.80 -7.15 -14.69
N ALA A 485 6.05 -6.63 -15.64
CA ALA A 485 6.33 -5.33 -16.27
C ALA A 485 6.25 -4.19 -15.26
N LEU A 486 5.25 -4.21 -14.36
CA LEU A 486 5.11 -3.23 -13.29
C LEU A 486 6.32 -3.26 -12.35
N LYS A 487 6.72 -4.43 -11.86
CA LYS A 487 7.89 -4.56 -10.97
C LYS A 487 9.16 -4.06 -11.63
N LEU A 488 9.41 -4.43 -12.90
CA LEU A 488 10.59 -3.98 -13.63
C LEU A 488 10.62 -2.44 -13.74
N LYS A 489 9.52 -1.81 -14.18
CA LYS A 489 9.48 -0.35 -14.34
C LYS A 489 9.61 0.41 -13.03
N GLU A 490 8.99 -0.07 -11.94
CA GLU A 490 9.00 0.60 -10.64
C GLU A 490 10.41 0.79 -10.09
N ILE A 491 11.24 -0.24 -10.17
CA ILE A 491 12.53 -0.27 -9.46
C ILE A 491 13.76 -0.12 -10.35
N SER A 492 13.67 -0.43 -11.66
CA SER A 492 14.79 -0.30 -12.61
C SER A 492 14.67 0.91 -13.54
N TYR A 493 13.49 1.53 -13.60
CA TYR A 493 13.14 2.64 -14.51
C TYR A 493 13.19 2.27 -15.99
N ILE A 494 13.25 0.98 -16.33
CA ILE A 494 13.04 0.48 -17.70
C ILE A 494 11.57 0.67 -18.03
N HIS A 495 11.27 1.23 -19.21
CA HIS A 495 9.92 1.30 -19.72
C HIS A 495 9.45 -0.11 -20.12
N ALA A 496 8.71 -0.75 -19.25
CA ALA A 496 8.22 -2.11 -19.43
C ALA A 496 6.69 -2.13 -19.54
N GLU A 497 6.18 -2.89 -20.52
CA GLU A 497 4.74 -3.05 -20.76
C GLU A 497 4.36 -4.52 -20.87
N GLY A 498 3.16 -4.86 -20.38
CA GLY A 498 2.60 -6.20 -20.47
C GLY A 498 1.45 -6.26 -21.46
N TYR A 499 1.43 -7.28 -22.33
CA TYR A 499 0.37 -7.50 -23.30
C TYR A 499 -0.16 -8.93 -23.29
N PRO A 500 -1.45 -9.14 -23.60
CA PRO A 500 -1.90 -10.44 -24.05
C PRO A 500 -1.16 -10.77 -25.35
N ALA A 501 -0.44 -11.90 -25.42
CA ALA A 501 0.40 -12.19 -26.57
C ALA A 501 -0.36 -12.18 -27.91
N GLY A 502 -1.68 -12.42 -27.90
CA GLY A 502 -2.52 -12.30 -29.08
C GLY A 502 -2.68 -10.90 -29.64
N GLU A 503 -2.49 -9.86 -28.79
CA GLU A 503 -2.59 -8.45 -29.18
C GLU A 503 -1.32 -7.90 -29.85
N LEU A 504 -0.23 -8.65 -29.89
CA LEU A 504 1.02 -8.22 -30.56
C LEU A 504 0.78 -7.69 -31.96
N LYS A 505 -0.09 -8.34 -32.73
CA LYS A 505 -0.42 -7.99 -34.12
C LYS A 505 -1.17 -6.67 -34.27
N HIS A 506 -1.73 -6.16 -33.19
CA HIS A 506 -2.57 -4.96 -33.17
C HIS A 506 -1.80 -3.70 -32.72
N GLY A 507 -0.48 -3.71 -32.85
CA GLY A 507 0.39 -2.56 -32.58
C GLY A 507 1.73 -2.92 -31.97
N PRO A 508 1.79 -3.61 -30.79
CA PRO A 508 3.03 -3.82 -30.05
C PRO A 508 4.16 -4.51 -30.84
N LEU A 509 3.82 -5.33 -31.82
CA LEU A 509 4.80 -6.00 -32.67
C LEU A 509 5.69 -5.03 -33.47
N ALA A 510 5.24 -3.80 -33.71
CA ALA A 510 6.03 -2.74 -34.34
C ALA A 510 7.22 -2.28 -33.47
N LEU A 511 7.20 -2.53 -32.16
CA LEU A 511 8.27 -2.18 -31.24
C LEU A 511 9.36 -3.25 -31.12
N VAL A 512 9.14 -4.43 -31.72
CA VAL A 512 10.06 -5.57 -31.57
C VAL A 512 11.27 -5.38 -32.49
N ASP A 513 12.43 -5.32 -31.83
CA ASP A 513 13.76 -5.32 -32.45
C ASP A 513 14.77 -6.10 -31.59
N ALA A 514 16.06 -6.06 -31.94
CA ALA A 514 17.11 -6.75 -31.20
C ALA A 514 17.45 -6.11 -29.81
N ASP A 515 17.02 -4.87 -29.61
CA ASP A 515 17.32 -4.12 -28.36
C ASP A 515 16.19 -4.20 -27.32
N MET A 516 15.04 -4.74 -27.72
CA MET A 516 13.90 -4.91 -26.84
C MET A 516 13.73 -6.37 -26.39
N PRO A 517 14.13 -6.74 -25.16
CA PRO A 517 13.86 -8.06 -24.64
C PRO A 517 12.37 -8.30 -24.45
N VAL A 518 11.91 -9.48 -24.88
CA VAL A 518 10.52 -9.92 -24.76
C VAL A 518 10.44 -11.07 -23.77
N ILE A 519 9.91 -10.77 -22.59
CA ILE A 519 9.76 -11.71 -21.49
C ILE A 519 8.40 -12.40 -21.59
N THR A 520 8.36 -13.72 -21.51
CA THR A 520 7.13 -14.49 -21.65
C THR A 520 6.95 -15.49 -20.52
N VAL A 521 5.75 -15.57 -19.97
CA VAL A 521 5.34 -16.61 -19.02
C VAL A 521 4.52 -17.68 -19.76
N MET A 522 5.03 -18.91 -19.78
CA MET A 522 4.56 -20.00 -20.64
C MET A 522 4.18 -21.25 -19.82
N PRO A 523 2.98 -21.32 -19.24
CA PRO A 523 2.49 -22.54 -18.62
C PRO A 523 2.07 -23.57 -19.68
N ASN A 524 2.08 -24.85 -19.31
CA ASN A 524 1.50 -25.91 -20.15
C ASN A 524 -0.02 -25.96 -19.94
N ASN A 525 -0.76 -25.33 -20.84
CA ASN A 525 -2.22 -25.26 -20.85
C ASN A 525 -2.78 -25.21 -22.28
N ASP A 526 -4.10 -25.10 -22.42
CA ASP A 526 -4.82 -25.06 -23.71
C ASP A 526 -4.39 -23.91 -24.64
N LEU A 527 -3.70 -22.90 -24.11
CA LEU A 527 -3.23 -21.74 -24.88
C LEU A 527 -1.76 -21.87 -25.30
N LEU A 528 -1.06 -22.95 -24.93
CA LEU A 528 0.37 -23.15 -25.15
C LEU A 528 0.76 -22.97 -26.64
N GLU A 529 0.10 -23.71 -27.54
CA GLU A 529 0.41 -23.65 -28.97
C GLU A 529 0.10 -22.27 -29.58
N LYS A 530 -0.92 -21.59 -29.07
CA LYS A 530 -1.21 -20.20 -29.48
C LYS A 530 -0.12 -19.23 -29.03
N LEU A 531 0.38 -19.42 -27.82
CA LEU A 531 1.48 -18.61 -27.29
C LEU A 531 2.76 -18.85 -28.08
N LYS A 532 3.15 -20.11 -28.35
CA LYS A 532 4.29 -20.45 -29.20
C LYS A 532 4.23 -19.76 -30.58
N SER A 533 3.06 -19.79 -31.20
CA SER A 533 2.85 -19.10 -32.49
C SER A 533 3.12 -17.60 -32.40
N ASN A 534 2.69 -16.94 -31.32
CA ASN A 534 2.98 -15.52 -31.10
C ASN A 534 4.48 -15.27 -30.88
N LEU A 535 5.20 -16.16 -30.18
CA LEU A 535 6.65 -16.03 -29.99
C LEU A 535 7.45 -16.21 -31.30
N MET A 536 7.01 -17.08 -32.20
CA MET A 536 7.61 -17.22 -33.51
C MET A 536 7.50 -15.93 -34.34
N GLU A 537 6.45 -15.15 -34.15
CA GLU A 537 6.29 -13.84 -34.83
C GLU A 537 7.27 -12.80 -34.30
N VAL A 538 7.57 -12.83 -32.99
CA VAL A 538 8.61 -12.00 -32.36
C VAL A 538 9.98 -12.39 -32.92
N ARG A 539 10.29 -13.67 -32.95
CA ARG A 539 11.56 -14.20 -33.52
C ARG A 539 11.78 -13.83 -34.97
N ALA A 540 10.76 -13.98 -35.81
CA ALA A 540 10.82 -13.63 -37.22
C ALA A 540 11.18 -12.16 -37.50
N ARG A 541 11.13 -11.29 -36.46
CA ARG A 541 11.48 -9.87 -36.52
C ARG A 541 12.77 -9.53 -35.75
N GLY A 542 13.55 -10.56 -35.38
CA GLY A 542 14.82 -10.39 -34.69
C GLY A 542 14.67 -10.11 -33.18
N GLY A 543 13.47 -10.21 -32.61
CA GLY A 543 13.25 -10.00 -31.18
C GLY A 543 13.94 -11.05 -30.31
N GLU A 544 14.46 -10.64 -29.18
CA GLU A 544 15.10 -11.48 -28.18
C GLU A 544 14.05 -12.01 -27.19
N LEU A 545 13.91 -13.33 -27.09
CA LEU A 545 12.94 -13.99 -26.23
C LEU A 545 13.59 -14.49 -24.94
N ILE A 546 12.94 -14.20 -23.82
CA ILE A 546 13.22 -14.76 -22.50
C ILE A 546 11.95 -15.46 -22.05
N VAL A 547 11.97 -16.79 -22.00
CA VAL A 547 10.76 -17.60 -21.78
C VAL A 547 10.86 -18.36 -20.47
N PHE A 548 10.03 -17.98 -19.52
CA PHE A 548 9.80 -18.76 -18.30
C PHE A 548 8.79 -19.88 -18.68
N ALA A 549 9.27 -21.08 -18.88
CA ALA A 549 8.49 -22.17 -19.47
C ALA A 549 8.25 -23.33 -18.52
N ASP A 550 7.03 -23.87 -18.55
CA ASP A 550 6.75 -25.19 -17.96
C ASP A 550 7.67 -26.25 -18.58
N PRO A 551 8.22 -27.21 -17.80
CA PRO A 551 9.09 -28.26 -18.31
C PRO A 551 8.49 -29.07 -19.48
N GLN A 552 7.16 -29.15 -19.55
CA GLN A 552 6.44 -29.88 -20.58
C GLN A 552 6.01 -28.98 -21.77
N ALA A 553 6.38 -27.68 -21.74
CA ALA A 553 6.03 -26.77 -22.84
C ALA A 553 6.78 -27.08 -24.12
N GLY A 554 7.87 -27.88 -24.08
CA GLY A 554 8.64 -28.23 -25.29
C GLY A 554 9.25 -26.98 -25.95
N MET A 555 9.77 -26.06 -25.13
CA MET A 555 10.53 -24.90 -25.57
C MET A 555 11.99 -25.11 -25.21
N GLU A 556 12.90 -24.83 -26.15
CA GLU A 556 14.34 -25.08 -25.99
C GLU A 556 15.12 -23.77 -26.19
N ASP A 557 16.30 -23.69 -25.56
CA ASP A 557 17.27 -22.63 -25.82
C ASP A 557 17.70 -22.65 -27.30
N GLY A 558 17.92 -21.47 -27.83
CA GLY A 558 18.32 -21.32 -29.21
C GLY A 558 18.79 -19.93 -29.56
N ASP A 559 19.09 -19.68 -30.85
CA ASP A 559 19.50 -18.36 -31.30
C ASP A 559 18.41 -17.33 -30.96
N GLY A 560 18.74 -16.37 -30.06
CA GLY A 560 17.84 -15.32 -29.56
C GLY A 560 16.66 -15.84 -28.71
N VAL A 561 16.72 -17.04 -28.17
CA VAL A 561 15.74 -17.61 -27.25
C VAL A 561 16.47 -18.13 -26.03
N THR A 562 16.10 -17.64 -24.86
CA THR A 562 16.58 -18.13 -23.56
C THR A 562 15.41 -18.71 -22.79
N VAL A 563 15.51 -19.96 -22.38
CA VAL A 563 14.46 -20.66 -21.64
C VAL A 563 14.85 -20.83 -20.18
N ILE A 564 14.03 -20.33 -19.29
CA ILE A 564 14.12 -20.61 -17.84
C ILE A 564 13.07 -21.65 -17.51
N THR A 565 13.52 -22.85 -17.21
CA THR A 565 12.63 -23.96 -16.85
C THR A 565 12.02 -23.74 -15.49
N MET A 566 10.70 -23.64 -15.42
CA MET A 566 9.94 -23.42 -14.20
C MET A 566 9.81 -24.70 -13.36
N PRO A 567 9.65 -24.61 -12.05
CA PRO A 567 9.28 -25.75 -11.22
C PRO A 567 7.98 -26.38 -11.71
N ARG A 568 7.95 -27.71 -11.78
CA ARG A 568 6.73 -28.43 -12.14
C ARG A 568 5.62 -28.13 -11.14
N HIS A 569 4.50 -27.66 -11.62
CA HIS A 569 3.30 -27.37 -10.83
C HIS A 569 2.12 -28.18 -11.38
N ALA A 570 1.19 -28.51 -10.48
CA ALA A 570 0.15 -29.49 -10.84
C ALA A 570 -0.95 -28.89 -11.74
N THR A 571 -1.17 -27.58 -11.69
CA THR A 571 -2.32 -26.98 -12.37
C THR A 571 -2.15 -25.52 -12.75
N TYR A 572 -2.95 -25.10 -13.73
CA TYR A 572 -3.09 -23.70 -14.13
C TYR A 572 -3.52 -22.76 -13.00
N PHE A 573 -4.24 -23.28 -11.98
CA PHE A 573 -4.66 -22.52 -10.80
C PHE A 573 -3.48 -22.06 -9.93
N GLN A 574 -2.37 -22.82 -9.89
CA GLN A 574 -1.16 -22.49 -9.13
C GLN A 574 -0.20 -21.60 -9.94
N ALA A 575 -0.27 -21.66 -11.26
CA ALA A 575 0.65 -20.99 -12.16
C ALA A 575 0.82 -19.47 -11.88
N PRO A 576 -0.21 -18.67 -11.61
CA PRO A 576 -0.02 -17.24 -11.31
C PRO A 576 0.95 -16.95 -10.17
N VAL A 577 0.92 -17.75 -9.09
CA VAL A 577 1.83 -17.60 -7.95
C VAL A 577 3.24 -18.04 -8.35
N VAL A 578 3.38 -19.21 -8.98
CA VAL A 578 4.66 -19.81 -9.36
C VAL A 578 5.45 -18.92 -10.33
N TYR A 579 4.79 -18.35 -11.33
CA TYR A 579 5.45 -17.50 -12.34
C TYR A 579 5.72 -16.07 -11.86
N THR A 580 5.09 -15.61 -10.79
CA THR A 580 5.33 -14.28 -10.23
C THR A 580 6.72 -14.17 -9.60
N VAL A 581 7.14 -15.20 -8.84
CA VAL A 581 8.38 -15.16 -8.05
C VAL A 581 9.63 -14.88 -8.91
N PRO A 582 9.87 -15.60 -10.01
CA PRO A 582 11.03 -15.34 -10.86
C PRO A 582 10.98 -13.97 -11.55
N LEU A 583 9.80 -13.43 -11.84
CA LEU A 583 9.69 -12.07 -12.40
C LEU A 583 10.05 -10.99 -11.38
N GLN A 584 9.71 -11.21 -10.10
CA GLN A 584 10.15 -10.34 -9.00
C GLN A 584 11.67 -10.38 -8.81
N LEU A 585 12.28 -11.57 -8.84
CA LEU A 585 13.74 -11.74 -8.80
C LEU A 585 14.42 -11.05 -9.97
N LEU A 586 13.88 -11.19 -11.19
CA LEU A 586 14.42 -10.52 -12.37
C LEU A 586 14.40 -9.00 -12.20
N ALA A 587 13.27 -8.43 -11.79
CA ALA A 587 13.15 -7.01 -11.56
C ALA A 587 14.15 -6.51 -10.48
N TYR A 588 14.29 -7.26 -9.38
CA TYR A 588 15.23 -6.97 -8.31
C TYR A 588 16.68 -6.92 -8.81
N HIS A 589 17.16 -7.99 -9.48
CA HIS A 589 18.54 -8.04 -9.96
C HIS A 589 18.84 -7.00 -11.04
N VAL A 590 17.91 -6.74 -11.93
CA VAL A 590 18.06 -5.65 -12.92
C VAL A 590 18.20 -4.29 -12.24
N ALA A 591 17.40 -4.02 -11.20
CA ALA A 591 17.49 -2.77 -10.45
C ALA A 591 18.84 -2.61 -9.75
N ILE A 592 19.37 -3.69 -9.15
CA ILE A 592 20.71 -3.71 -8.54
C ILE A 592 21.79 -3.37 -9.57
N LEU A 593 21.75 -3.97 -10.77
CA LEU A 593 22.71 -3.70 -11.83
C LEU A 593 22.63 -2.26 -12.36
N LYS A 594 21.44 -1.68 -12.40
CA LYS A 594 21.25 -0.27 -12.77
C LYS A 594 21.58 0.72 -11.63
N GLY A 595 21.90 0.24 -10.43
CA GLY A 595 22.28 1.07 -9.29
C GLY A 595 21.14 1.91 -8.72
N THR A 596 19.90 1.49 -8.91
CA THR A 596 18.71 2.19 -8.40
C THR A 596 18.40 1.79 -6.95
N ASP A 597 17.67 2.63 -6.22
CA ASP A 597 17.18 2.28 -4.89
C ASP A 597 15.98 1.33 -5.03
N VAL A 598 16.17 0.08 -4.63
CA VAL A 598 15.18 -0.98 -4.77
C VAL A 598 14.04 -0.84 -3.75
N ASP A 599 14.36 -0.45 -2.53
CA ASP A 599 13.38 -0.35 -1.44
C ASP A 599 12.58 0.96 -1.51
N GLN A 600 13.21 2.03 -2.00
CA GLN A 600 12.64 3.38 -2.08
C GLN A 600 12.89 3.99 -3.48
N PRO A 601 12.28 3.44 -4.52
CA PRO A 601 12.46 3.93 -5.88
C PRO A 601 11.89 5.34 -6.04
N ARG A 602 12.56 6.16 -6.85
CA ARG A 602 12.16 7.56 -7.05
C ARG A 602 10.70 7.69 -7.49
N ASN A 603 10.03 8.75 -7.01
CA ASN A 603 8.66 9.12 -7.40
C ASN A 603 7.59 8.06 -7.08
N LEU A 604 7.85 7.14 -6.17
CA LEU A 604 6.88 6.13 -5.72
C LEU A 604 6.81 6.10 -4.19
N ALA A 605 5.64 5.80 -3.67
CA ALA A 605 5.38 5.60 -2.26
C ALA A 605 4.66 4.27 -2.04
N LYS A 606 4.90 3.62 -0.88
CA LYS A 606 4.33 2.31 -0.56
C LYS A 606 2.80 2.28 -0.59
N SER A 607 2.15 3.34 -0.21
CA SER A 607 0.68 3.45 -0.20
C SER A 607 0.25 4.87 -0.53
N VAL A 608 -0.77 5.04 -1.36
CA VAL A 608 -1.30 6.33 -1.80
C VAL A 608 -2.58 6.59 -1.00
N THR A 609 -2.52 7.51 -0.02
CA THR A 609 -3.66 7.87 0.86
C THR A 609 -4.27 9.22 0.53
N VAL A 610 -3.80 9.85 -0.53
CA VAL A 610 -4.33 11.10 -1.09
C VAL A 610 -4.60 10.90 -2.57
N GLU A 611 -5.49 11.69 -3.11
CA GLU A 611 -5.76 11.76 -4.54
C GLU A 611 -4.88 12.81 -5.21
#